data_f3fad824970b31b8183af27b8e682725
#
_entry.id   f3fad824970b31b8183af27b8e682725
#
_cell.length_a   1.000
_cell.length_b   1.000
_cell.length_c   1.000
_cell.angle_alpha   90.00
_cell.angle_beta   90.00
_cell.angle_gamma   90.00
#
_symmetry.space_group_name_H-M   'P 1'
#
loop_
_entity.id
_entity.type
_entity.pdbx_description
1 polymer ?
#
loop_
_entity_poly.entity_id
_entity_poly.type
_entity_poly.pdbx_seq_one_letter_code
_entity_poly.pdbx_strand_id
1 'polypeptide(L)'
;GLRAPDAVFVSAGDGVILAGVHKGFADLVSVGLISSMPRLFAVQAETSVVIHRYVQTGVYSDAADPTTVADSISVSCPSNAHWARRAVLETKGATVTVSDDEILEAQARLLAMTGVFTEPAGAAAFAGLVKVQAGAGALPKDAEVVVLATGHGLKDIDAPLARVKIPPAIEPTL
;
A
#
# COMPACT_ATOMS: atom_id res chain seq x y z
N GLY A 1 12.53 -10.97 23.19
CA GLY A 1 11.47 -11.64 22.41
C GLY A 1 11.24 -10.91 21.09
N LEU A 2 10.49 -11.52 20.18
CA LEU A 2 10.04 -10.86 18.96
C LEU A 2 9.04 -9.75 19.31
N ARG A 3 9.07 -8.66 18.55
CA ARG A 3 8.14 -7.54 18.70
C ARG A 3 7.49 -7.26 17.35
N ALA A 4 6.18 -7.05 17.33
CA ALA A 4 5.48 -6.57 16.14
C ALA A 4 5.72 -5.06 15.98
N PRO A 5 5.73 -4.53 14.75
CA PRO A 5 5.70 -3.09 14.53
C PRO A 5 4.36 -2.50 15.02
N ASP A 6 4.30 -1.18 15.16
CA ASP A 6 3.07 -0.50 15.58
C ASP A 6 2.03 -0.45 14.45
N ALA A 7 2.52 -0.35 13.20
CA ALA A 7 1.67 -0.30 12.01
C ALA A 7 2.32 -0.95 10.78
N VAL A 8 1.47 -1.51 9.91
CA VAL A 8 1.88 -2.05 8.61
C VAL A 8 0.99 -1.45 7.52
N PHE A 9 1.59 -0.87 6.49
CA PHE A 9 0.90 -0.34 5.32
C PHE A 9 1.03 -1.32 4.15
N VAL A 10 -0.11 -1.65 3.55
CA VAL A 10 -0.22 -2.65 2.48
C VAL A 10 -1.04 -2.09 1.33
N SER A 11 -0.49 -2.12 0.12
CA SER A 11 -1.27 -1.85 -1.11
C SER A 11 -2.30 -2.96 -1.30
N ALA A 12 -3.56 -2.61 -1.53
CA ALA A 12 -4.66 -3.55 -1.52
C ALA A 12 -5.52 -3.47 -2.79
N GLY A 13 -5.28 -4.37 -3.76
CA GLY A 13 -6.20 -4.66 -4.85
C GLY A 13 -7.22 -5.70 -4.42
N ASP A 14 -6.90 -6.98 -4.60
CA ASP A 14 -7.74 -8.12 -4.18
C ASP A 14 -7.87 -8.32 -2.67
N GLY A 15 -6.97 -7.74 -1.88
CA GLY A 15 -6.94 -7.92 -0.43
C GLY A 15 -6.18 -9.16 0.06
N VAL A 16 -5.61 -9.98 -0.85
CA VAL A 16 -4.93 -11.25 -0.53
C VAL A 16 -3.71 -11.01 0.36
N ILE A 17 -2.84 -10.06 -0.01
CA ILE A 17 -1.62 -9.76 0.76
C ILE A 17 -1.99 -9.28 2.16
N LEU A 18 -2.95 -8.37 2.28
CA LEU A 18 -3.40 -7.86 3.57
C LEU A 18 -3.98 -8.96 4.46
N ALA A 19 -4.79 -9.85 3.89
CA ALA A 19 -5.34 -11.01 4.59
C ALA A 19 -4.22 -11.98 5.06
N GLY A 20 -3.22 -12.21 4.21
CA GLY A 20 -2.06 -13.04 4.55
C GLY A 20 -1.22 -12.44 5.68
N VAL A 21 -0.95 -11.13 5.64
CA VAL A 21 -0.26 -10.40 6.70
C VAL A 21 -1.03 -10.50 8.02
N HIS A 22 -2.35 -10.26 7.99
CA HIS A 22 -3.21 -10.41 9.16
C HIS A 22 -3.10 -11.82 9.75
N LYS A 23 -3.26 -12.85 8.90
CA LYS A 23 -3.16 -14.24 9.34
C LYS A 23 -1.80 -14.54 9.97
N GLY A 24 -0.71 -14.11 9.33
CA GLY A 24 0.65 -14.33 9.86
C GLY A 24 0.85 -13.73 11.25
N PHE A 25 0.42 -12.49 11.47
CA PHE A 25 0.49 -11.89 12.80
C PHE A 25 -0.45 -12.56 13.82
N ALA A 26 -1.65 -12.98 13.41
CA ALA A 26 -2.55 -13.73 14.27
C ALA A 26 -1.94 -15.07 14.71
N ASP A 27 -1.28 -15.79 13.81
CA ASP A 27 -0.55 -17.02 14.13
C ASP A 27 0.58 -16.75 15.15
N LEU A 28 1.36 -15.69 14.95
CA LEU A 28 2.43 -15.31 15.88
C LEU A 28 1.90 -14.97 17.29
N VAL A 29 0.74 -14.31 17.38
CA VAL A 29 0.07 -14.06 18.67
C VAL A 29 -0.40 -15.38 19.29
N SER A 30 -1.02 -16.26 18.50
CA SER A 30 -1.62 -17.51 18.98
C SER A 30 -0.58 -18.45 19.60
N VAL A 31 0.65 -18.45 19.08
CA VAL A 31 1.77 -19.25 19.59
C VAL A 31 2.62 -18.51 20.63
N GLY A 32 2.22 -17.30 21.04
CA GLY A 32 2.88 -16.52 22.09
C GLY A 32 4.23 -15.91 21.70
N LEU A 33 4.55 -15.83 20.40
CA LEU A 33 5.80 -15.21 19.93
C LEU A 33 5.78 -13.68 19.97
N ILE A 34 4.61 -13.07 19.81
CA ILE A 34 4.35 -11.64 19.99
C ILE A 34 3.13 -11.46 20.89
N SER A 35 3.03 -10.33 21.57
CA SER A 35 1.95 -10.03 22.53
C SER A 35 0.73 -9.35 21.90
N SER A 36 0.89 -8.71 20.74
CA SER A 36 -0.18 -7.95 20.08
C SER A 36 0.06 -7.87 18.58
N MET A 37 -1.01 -7.64 17.85
CA MET A 37 -0.95 -7.42 16.41
C MET A 37 -0.66 -5.95 16.10
N PRO A 38 0.04 -5.66 14.97
CA PRO A 38 0.17 -4.30 14.46
C PRO A 38 -1.17 -3.77 13.93
N ARG A 39 -1.34 -2.47 13.87
CA ARG A 39 -2.42 -1.85 13.10
C ARG A 39 -2.18 -2.06 11.61
N LEU A 40 -3.16 -2.57 10.88
CA LEU A 40 -3.05 -2.83 9.44
C LEU A 40 -3.76 -1.75 8.63
N PHE A 41 -3.02 -1.11 7.74
CA PHE A 41 -3.54 -0.08 6.85
C PHE A 41 -3.65 -0.63 5.43
N ALA A 42 -4.88 -0.66 4.91
CA ALA A 42 -5.14 -1.03 3.51
C ALA A 42 -5.11 0.23 2.64
N VAL A 43 -4.18 0.32 1.70
CA VAL A 43 -4.07 1.45 0.80
C VAL A 43 -4.60 1.08 -0.58
N GLN A 44 -5.56 1.85 -1.08
CA GLN A 44 -6.19 1.66 -2.38
C GLN A 44 -6.05 2.92 -3.26
N ALA A 45 -6.01 2.74 -4.58
CA ALA A 45 -6.15 3.86 -5.50
C ALA A 45 -7.58 4.44 -5.42
N GLU A 46 -7.72 5.76 -5.59
CA GLU A 46 -9.02 6.47 -5.49
C GLU A 46 -10.07 5.97 -6.47
N THR A 47 -9.64 5.39 -7.58
CA THR A 47 -10.53 4.80 -8.60
C THR A 47 -10.87 3.34 -8.36
N SER A 48 -10.20 2.67 -7.39
CA SER A 48 -10.37 1.24 -7.06
C SER A 48 -10.58 1.06 -5.55
N VAL A 49 -11.73 1.52 -5.03
CA VAL A 49 -12.01 1.71 -3.59
C VAL A 49 -12.97 0.69 -2.98
N VAL A 50 -13.07 -0.51 -3.56
CA VAL A 50 -14.06 -1.52 -3.10
C VAL A 50 -13.86 -1.88 -1.63
N ILE A 51 -12.64 -2.20 -1.22
CA ILE A 51 -12.33 -2.55 0.18
C ILE A 51 -12.56 -1.35 1.09
N HIS A 52 -12.16 -0.15 0.67
CA HIS A 52 -12.37 1.08 1.43
C HIS A 52 -13.87 1.29 1.71
N ARG A 53 -14.70 1.30 0.68
CA ARG A 53 -16.17 1.44 0.83
C ARG A 53 -16.74 0.36 1.72
N TYR A 54 -16.31 -0.88 1.55
CA TYR A 54 -16.80 -2.02 2.33
C TYR A 54 -16.42 -1.89 3.82
N VAL A 55 -15.24 -1.38 4.14
CA VAL A 55 -14.84 -1.10 5.54
C VAL A 55 -15.70 0.01 6.12
N GLN A 56 -15.93 1.11 5.37
CA GLN A 56 -16.66 2.28 5.85
C GLN A 56 -18.16 2.04 6.02
N THR A 57 -18.78 1.31 5.08
CA THR A 57 -20.25 1.17 5.02
C THR A 57 -20.77 -0.17 5.55
N GLY A 58 -19.91 -1.19 5.61
CA GLY A 58 -20.33 -2.56 5.87
C GLY A 58 -21.05 -3.25 4.70
N VAL A 59 -21.23 -2.55 3.57
CA VAL A 59 -21.90 -3.08 2.38
C VAL A 59 -20.87 -3.31 1.27
N TYR A 60 -20.76 -4.56 0.81
CA TYR A 60 -19.93 -4.92 -0.32
C TYR A 60 -20.63 -4.58 -1.64
N SER A 61 -19.89 -3.97 -2.57
CA SER A 61 -20.30 -3.80 -3.96
C SER A 61 -19.07 -3.66 -4.85
N ASP A 62 -19.12 -4.26 -6.03
CA ASP A 62 -18.05 -4.14 -7.02
C ASP A 62 -17.84 -2.70 -7.49
N ALA A 63 -16.66 -2.40 -8.00
CA ALA A 63 -16.38 -1.15 -8.69
C ALA A 63 -16.72 -1.28 -10.18
N ALA A 64 -17.24 -0.21 -10.74
CA ALA A 64 -17.34 -0.08 -12.18
C ALA A 64 -16.00 0.47 -12.71
N ASP A 65 -15.37 -0.27 -13.61
CA ASP A 65 -14.23 0.13 -14.42
C ASP A 65 -13.10 0.90 -13.67
N PRO A 66 -12.44 0.26 -12.68
CA PRO A 66 -11.36 0.91 -11.95
C PRO A 66 -10.17 1.15 -12.87
N THR A 67 -9.62 2.36 -12.87
CA THR A 67 -8.46 2.75 -13.66
C THR A 67 -7.44 3.45 -12.77
N THR A 68 -6.19 3.03 -12.79
CA THR A 68 -5.08 3.66 -12.05
C THR A 68 -3.75 3.28 -12.69
N VAL A 69 -2.73 4.13 -12.55
CA VAL A 69 -1.33 3.79 -12.90
C VAL A 69 -0.79 2.61 -12.09
N ALA A 70 -1.41 2.31 -10.97
CA ALA A 70 -1.08 1.17 -10.12
C ALA A 70 -1.87 -0.08 -10.55
N ASP A 71 -1.61 -0.59 -11.76
CA ASP A 71 -2.35 -1.66 -12.43
C ASP A 71 -2.62 -2.87 -11.51
N SER A 72 -1.62 -3.34 -10.78
CA SER A 72 -1.73 -4.52 -9.90
C SER A 72 -2.71 -4.34 -8.73
N ILE A 73 -3.20 -3.13 -8.45
CA ILE A 73 -4.25 -2.86 -7.46
C ILE A 73 -5.52 -2.28 -8.09
N SER A 74 -5.62 -2.27 -9.42
CA SER A 74 -6.81 -1.88 -10.17
C SER A 74 -7.78 -3.07 -10.24
N VAL A 75 -8.66 -3.20 -9.25
CA VAL A 75 -9.52 -4.38 -9.09
C VAL A 75 -10.98 -3.98 -8.89
N SER A 76 -11.85 -4.47 -9.80
CA SER A 76 -13.31 -4.23 -9.72
C SER A 76 -14.01 -5.13 -8.70
N CYS A 77 -13.60 -6.40 -8.60
CA CYS A 77 -14.21 -7.42 -7.76
C CYS A 77 -13.15 -8.12 -6.89
N PRO A 78 -12.73 -7.52 -5.75
CA PRO A 78 -11.71 -8.09 -4.88
C PRO A 78 -12.13 -9.43 -4.27
N SER A 79 -11.42 -10.48 -4.63
CA SER A 79 -11.72 -11.86 -4.19
C SER A 79 -11.60 -12.06 -2.66
N ASN A 80 -10.77 -11.26 -2.01
CA ASN A 80 -10.52 -11.34 -0.55
C ASN A 80 -11.01 -10.10 0.23
N ALA A 81 -11.97 -9.33 -0.31
CA ALA A 81 -12.49 -8.13 0.34
C ALA A 81 -12.98 -8.37 1.78
N HIS A 82 -13.64 -9.51 2.04
CA HIS A 82 -14.13 -9.86 3.37
C HIS A 82 -13.00 -10.06 4.39
N TRP A 83 -11.94 -10.77 3.99
CA TRP A 83 -10.77 -10.98 4.83
C TRP A 83 -9.96 -9.69 5.03
N ALA A 84 -9.84 -8.86 3.98
CA ALA A 84 -9.20 -7.55 4.07
C ALA A 84 -9.95 -6.61 5.03
N ARG A 85 -11.29 -6.56 4.94
CA ARG A 85 -12.12 -5.81 5.88
C ARG A 85 -11.92 -6.29 7.31
N ARG A 86 -11.97 -7.60 7.53
CA ARG A 86 -11.75 -8.22 8.83
C ARG A 86 -10.38 -7.82 9.39
N ALA A 87 -9.32 -7.91 8.57
CA ALA A 87 -7.97 -7.54 8.96
C ALA A 87 -7.88 -6.09 9.46
N VAL A 88 -8.47 -5.14 8.74
CA VAL A 88 -8.49 -3.72 9.13
C VAL A 88 -9.23 -3.52 10.45
N LEU A 89 -10.41 -4.11 10.60
CA LEU A 89 -11.25 -3.90 11.79
C LEU A 89 -10.68 -4.55 13.04
N GLU A 90 -10.23 -5.81 12.97
CA GLU A 90 -9.68 -6.53 14.12
C GLU A 90 -8.37 -5.91 14.64
N THR A 91 -7.57 -5.32 13.75
CA THR A 91 -6.31 -4.67 14.13
C THR A 91 -6.47 -3.19 14.50
N LYS A 92 -7.70 -2.66 14.49
CA LYS A 92 -7.98 -1.22 14.69
C LYS A 92 -7.17 -0.34 13.72
N GLY A 93 -6.94 -0.87 12.52
CA GLY A 93 -6.30 -0.19 11.42
C GLY A 93 -7.24 0.77 10.70
N ALA A 94 -6.88 1.13 9.47
CA ALA A 94 -7.70 1.98 8.62
C ALA A 94 -7.52 1.64 7.14
N THR A 95 -8.43 2.16 6.32
CA THR A 95 -8.26 2.20 4.87
C THR A 95 -7.86 3.60 4.44
N VAL A 96 -6.96 3.70 3.48
CA VAL A 96 -6.48 4.97 2.92
C VAL A 96 -6.63 4.93 1.42
N THR A 97 -7.16 5.98 0.82
CA THR A 97 -7.21 6.14 -0.62
C THR A 97 -6.17 7.14 -1.08
N VAL A 98 -5.51 6.84 -2.19
CA VAL A 98 -4.44 7.67 -2.77
C VAL A 98 -4.68 7.90 -4.26
N SER A 99 -4.37 9.10 -4.74
CA SER A 99 -4.43 9.41 -6.16
C SER A 99 -3.22 8.86 -6.91
N ASP A 100 -3.32 8.79 -8.24
CA ASP A 100 -2.20 8.39 -9.10
C ASP A 100 -0.99 9.33 -8.94
N ASP A 101 -1.23 10.63 -8.75
CA ASP A 101 -0.17 11.61 -8.48
C ASP A 101 0.53 11.35 -7.15
N GLU A 102 -0.23 11.07 -6.08
CA GLU A 102 0.33 10.70 -4.77
C GLU A 102 1.16 9.42 -4.86
N ILE A 103 0.72 8.43 -5.65
CA ILE A 103 1.44 7.17 -5.86
C ILE A 103 2.77 7.41 -6.58
N LEU A 104 2.77 8.16 -7.69
CA LEU A 104 3.97 8.42 -8.48
C LEU A 104 4.97 9.33 -7.74
N GLU A 105 4.49 10.29 -6.96
CA GLU A 105 5.37 11.08 -6.08
C GLU A 105 5.99 10.21 -4.99
N ALA A 106 5.21 9.34 -4.36
CA ALA A 106 5.70 8.40 -3.36
C ALA A 106 6.76 7.45 -3.95
N GLN A 107 6.55 6.95 -5.18
CA GLN A 107 7.52 6.12 -5.89
C GLN A 107 8.88 6.84 -6.05
N ALA A 108 8.84 8.08 -6.54
CA ALA A 108 10.05 8.88 -6.74
C ALA A 108 10.77 9.18 -5.41
N ARG A 109 10.01 9.52 -4.36
CA ARG A 109 10.55 9.77 -3.01
C ARG A 109 11.16 8.53 -2.40
N LEU A 110 10.50 7.38 -2.49
CA LEU A 110 11.00 6.11 -1.96
C LEU A 110 12.34 5.76 -2.62
N LEU A 111 12.42 5.85 -3.95
CA LEU A 111 13.66 5.64 -4.68
C LEU A 111 14.76 6.60 -4.24
N ALA A 112 14.48 7.90 -4.17
CA ALA A 112 15.46 8.92 -3.82
C ALA A 112 15.98 8.78 -2.38
N MET A 113 15.12 8.39 -1.43
CA MET A 113 15.48 8.31 -0.02
C MET A 113 16.14 6.99 0.37
N THR A 114 15.81 5.89 -0.31
CA THR A 114 16.18 4.54 0.14
C THR A 114 16.90 3.70 -0.93
N GLY A 115 16.87 4.11 -2.19
CA GLY A 115 17.33 3.31 -3.33
C GLY A 115 16.32 2.20 -3.73
N VAL A 116 15.17 2.07 -3.05
CA VAL A 116 14.16 1.07 -3.37
C VAL A 116 13.29 1.56 -4.53
N PHE A 117 13.45 0.94 -5.70
CA PHE A 117 12.63 1.19 -6.88
C PHE A 117 11.52 0.16 -7.00
N THR A 118 10.30 0.55 -6.65
CA THR A 118 9.10 -0.31 -6.74
C THR A 118 8.20 0.12 -7.89
N GLU A 119 7.34 -0.77 -8.38
CA GLU A 119 6.26 -0.42 -9.30
C GLU A 119 5.24 0.53 -8.62
N PRO A 120 4.38 1.27 -9.36
CA PRO A 120 3.39 2.17 -8.76
C PRO A 120 2.49 1.49 -7.71
N ALA A 121 2.03 0.26 -7.98
CA ALA A 121 1.23 -0.51 -7.03
C ALA A 121 1.96 -0.77 -5.70
N GLY A 122 3.28 -1.03 -5.74
CA GLY A 122 4.11 -1.18 -4.54
C GLY A 122 4.32 0.15 -3.80
N ALA A 123 4.41 1.27 -4.54
CA ALA A 123 4.57 2.60 -3.97
C ALA A 123 3.31 3.12 -3.28
N ALA A 124 2.13 2.63 -3.64
CA ALA A 124 0.85 3.05 -3.05
C ALA A 124 0.84 2.90 -1.53
N ALA A 125 1.43 1.83 -0.97
CA ALA A 125 1.55 1.64 0.48
C ALA A 125 2.31 2.79 1.15
N PHE A 126 3.39 3.28 0.54
CA PHE A 126 4.14 4.42 1.04
C PHE A 126 3.39 5.74 0.86
N ALA A 127 2.67 5.92 -0.25
CA ALA A 127 1.78 7.07 -0.44
C ALA A 127 0.73 7.14 0.69
N GLY A 128 0.14 6.01 1.05
CA GLY A 128 -0.80 5.91 2.17
C GLY A 128 -0.19 6.32 3.51
N LEU A 129 1.03 5.89 3.81
CA LEU A 129 1.76 6.33 5.00
C LEU A 129 1.96 7.84 5.00
N VAL A 130 2.44 8.42 3.89
CA VAL A 130 2.65 9.87 3.76
C VAL A 130 1.35 10.63 4.00
N LYS A 131 0.25 10.17 3.41
CA LYS A 131 -1.08 10.79 3.58
C LYS A 131 -1.58 10.73 5.02
N VAL A 132 -1.43 9.59 5.69
CA VAL A 132 -1.81 9.43 7.11
C VAL A 132 -0.99 10.36 8.00
N GLN A 133 0.31 10.48 7.77
CA GLN A 133 1.19 11.34 8.57
C GLN A 133 0.94 12.84 8.36
N ALA A 134 0.38 13.24 7.23
CA ALA A 134 -0.03 14.62 6.96
C ALA A 134 -1.39 14.98 7.57
N GLY A 135 -2.18 13.98 7.98
CA GLY A 135 -3.54 14.15 8.46
C GLY A 135 -3.70 14.08 9.98
N ALA A 136 -4.96 14.22 10.43
CA ALA A 136 -5.32 14.13 11.87
C ALA A 136 -5.12 12.72 12.47
N GLY A 137 -4.94 11.70 11.63
CA GLY A 137 -4.67 10.31 12.05
C GLY A 137 -3.20 9.95 12.15
N ALA A 138 -2.29 10.92 12.17
CA ALA A 138 -0.85 10.70 12.21
C ALA A 138 -0.45 9.72 13.33
N LEU A 139 0.43 8.79 12.98
CA LEU A 139 1.04 7.88 13.95
C LEU A 139 2.03 8.66 14.83
N PRO A 140 2.29 8.20 16.07
CA PRO A 140 3.35 8.77 16.89
C PRO A 140 4.69 8.84 16.15
N LYS A 141 5.51 9.86 16.46
CA LYS A 141 6.80 10.06 15.77
C LYS A 141 7.81 8.93 16.00
N ASP A 142 7.67 8.24 17.10
CA ASP A 142 8.49 7.09 17.51
C ASP A 142 7.87 5.74 17.15
N ALA A 143 6.73 5.73 16.42
CA ALA A 143 6.10 4.50 15.97
C ALA A 143 7.00 3.73 14.98
N GLU A 144 7.14 2.44 15.21
CA GLU A 144 7.74 1.53 14.25
C GLU A 144 6.74 1.17 13.16
N VAL A 145 7.02 1.58 11.94
CA VAL A 145 6.14 1.39 10.79
C VAL A 145 6.81 0.54 9.72
N VAL A 146 6.10 -0.45 9.25
CA VAL A 146 6.51 -1.25 8.09
C VAL A 146 5.65 -0.87 6.88
N VAL A 147 6.30 -0.62 5.76
CA VAL A 147 5.66 -0.43 4.45
C VAL A 147 6.03 -1.60 3.55
N LEU A 148 5.04 -2.30 3.02
CA LEU A 148 5.27 -3.38 2.06
C LEU A 148 5.47 -2.80 0.66
N ALA A 149 6.74 -2.65 0.28
CA ALA A 149 7.15 -2.28 -1.08
C ALA A 149 7.20 -3.55 -1.94
N THR A 150 6.13 -3.84 -2.63
CA THR A 150 5.98 -5.00 -3.52
C THR A 150 6.29 -4.62 -4.97
N GLY A 151 6.60 -5.59 -5.80
CA GLY A 151 6.86 -5.40 -7.23
C GLY A 151 8.02 -4.44 -7.55
N HIS A 152 8.97 -4.90 -8.37
CA HIS A 152 10.10 -4.07 -8.77
C HIS A 152 9.68 -3.05 -9.84
N GLY A 153 10.22 -1.83 -9.82
CA GLY A 153 9.88 -0.74 -10.74
C GLY A 153 10.15 -1.03 -12.21
N LEU A 154 11.07 -1.95 -12.52
CA LEU A 154 11.31 -2.39 -13.91
C LEU A 154 10.16 -3.21 -14.50
N LYS A 155 9.18 -3.63 -13.70
CA LYS A 155 7.97 -4.29 -14.17
C LYS A 155 7.02 -3.33 -14.89
N ASP A 156 7.06 -2.05 -14.50
CA ASP A 156 6.30 -0.96 -15.12
C ASP A 156 7.20 0.28 -15.19
N ILE A 157 7.86 0.46 -16.32
CA ILE A 157 8.82 1.54 -16.52
C ILE A 157 8.19 2.79 -17.14
N ASP A 158 7.06 2.67 -17.79
CA ASP A 158 6.43 3.77 -18.54
C ASP A 158 5.88 4.84 -17.60
N ALA A 159 5.26 4.44 -16.50
CA ALA A 159 4.71 5.36 -15.52
C ALA A 159 5.78 6.29 -14.89
N PRO A 160 6.92 5.81 -14.38
CA PRO A 160 7.98 6.69 -13.87
C PRO A 160 8.70 7.47 -14.99
N LEU A 161 8.88 6.91 -16.20
CA LEU A 161 9.53 7.61 -17.31
C LEU A 161 8.75 8.84 -17.77
N ALA A 162 7.43 8.82 -17.68
CA ALA A 162 6.60 9.99 -18.01
C ALA A 162 6.91 11.21 -17.12
N ARG A 163 7.54 11.02 -15.97
CA ARG A 163 7.89 12.07 -14.99
C ARG A 163 9.39 12.43 -14.95
N VAL A 164 10.23 11.70 -15.70
CA VAL A 164 11.69 11.93 -15.72
C VAL A 164 12.07 12.67 -17.01
N LYS A 165 12.81 13.76 -16.86
CA LYS A 165 13.43 14.43 -18.01
C LYS A 165 14.61 13.58 -18.49
N ILE A 166 14.43 12.89 -19.62
CA ILE A 166 15.51 12.12 -20.23
C ILE A 166 16.56 13.09 -20.76
N PRO A 167 17.85 12.97 -20.36
CA PRO A 167 18.90 13.81 -20.92
C PRO A 167 19.07 13.53 -22.43
N PRO A 168 19.53 14.51 -23.22
CA PRO A 168 19.81 14.29 -24.62
C PRO A 168 20.89 13.21 -24.81
N ALA A 169 20.78 12.44 -25.88
CA ALA A 169 21.79 11.48 -26.25
C ALA A 169 23.15 12.20 -26.45
N ILE A 170 24.22 11.60 -25.97
CA ILE A 170 25.58 12.08 -26.15
C ILE A 170 26.24 11.19 -27.21
N GLU A 171 26.81 11.82 -28.28
CA GLU A 171 27.61 11.10 -29.25
C GLU A 171 28.86 10.55 -28.59
N PRO A 172 29.18 9.25 -28.79
CA PRO A 172 30.44 8.72 -28.26
C PRO A 172 31.61 9.33 -28.99
N THR A 173 32.36 10.19 -28.29
CA THR A 173 33.65 10.72 -28.77
C THR A 173 34.78 9.83 -28.26
N LEU A 174 35.61 9.31 -29.19
CA LEU A 174 36.86 8.65 -28.88
C LEU A 174 37.93 9.66 -28.52
#